data_4fca0dbfee0ad8765011bf8281d5c643
#
_entry.id   4fca0dbfee0ad8765011bf8281d5c643
#
_cell.length_a   1.000
_cell.length_b   1.000
_cell.length_c   1.000
_cell.angle_alpha   90.00
_cell.angle_beta   90.00
_cell.angle_gamma   90.00
#
_symmetry.space_group_name_H-M   'P 1'
#
loop_
_entity.id
_entity.type
_entity.pdbx_description
1 polymer ?
#
loop_
_entity_poly.entity_id
_entity_poly.type
_entity_poly.pdbx_seq_one_letter_code
_entity_poly.pdbx_strand_id
1 'polypeptide(L)'
;MTTAVVFWGELRAELRGELKEGASWVADLQDSGIHVLATVTRCSNLVQNVQLHAPDVVVCHVPQVDEAFFSAVALLQSPVPCALLVFTQTDSVQATARAIACGIHAFVVNGYTPQRLSALITLAQARCQHDQALRAQVLDLTRRLDERKAVDRAKGILMQARQVSDGDAYRMLRTASMHSNQRLGEVSQQVIESAHFADAVNRAGQLRMLSQRLVKLYVLQLNATPSASSTSPIVPAALALHKSALKASVKRVDETLSFLDKNLSSRTSVLDESGVVNSLAPLLQALLATWLPLKKTLQGVPQSARVASIDLLAEQLLQEAEHVTLGLEQAGAVAPLHVLNLAGRQRMLSQRFAKQALLAALHPELSGSVDANLLTETQAANRAVTQVAFEQALVTLNGLPLTTPAIRTVLDEAAQGWQAMVAGATDLTEPNGCTKLAHSSESLLDVFEALSTHYERSMQMLMG
;
A
#
# COMPACT_ATOMS: atom_id res chain seq x y z
N MET A 1 -12.69 -37.28 31.26
CA MET A 1 -13.80 -36.87 32.17
C MET A 1 -14.32 -35.57 31.60
N THR A 2 -15.60 -35.50 31.21
CA THR A 2 -16.18 -34.32 30.56
C THR A 2 -16.37 -33.22 31.59
N THR A 3 -15.88 -32.00 31.25
CA THR A 3 -15.98 -30.82 32.11
C THR A 3 -17.09 -29.90 31.65
N ALA A 4 -17.81 -29.27 32.58
CA ALA A 4 -18.92 -28.40 32.25
C ALA A 4 -18.91 -27.09 33.04
N VAL A 5 -19.35 -26.01 32.37
CA VAL A 5 -19.83 -24.80 33.05
C VAL A 5 -21.35 -24.76 32.91
N VAL A 6 -22.02 -24.54 34.03
CA VAL A 6 -23.48 -24.48 34.09
C VAL A 6 -23.91 -23.02 34.15
N PHE A 7 -24.78 -22.61 33.25
CA PHE A 7 -25.41 -21.32 33.26
C PHE A 7 -26.88 -21.46 33.66
N TRP A 8 -27.26 -20.76 34.72
CA TRP A 8 -28.61 -20.72 35.21
C TRP A 8 -29.15 -19.30 35.04
N GLY A 9 -30.02 -19.11 34.05
CA GLY A 9 -30.58 -17.77 33.75
C GLY A 9 -31.52 -17.30 34.88
N GLU A 10 -31.33 -16.09 35.36
CA GLU A 10 -32.18 -15.46 36.36
C GLU A 10 -33.60 -15.30 35.85
N LEU A 11 -34.56 -16.04 36.44
CA LEU A 11 -35.95 -15.58 36.48
C LEU A 11 -36.04 -14.46 37.53
N ARG A 12 -36.88 -13.44 37.24
CA ARG A 12 -37.15 -12.33 38.16
C ARG A 12 -37.32 -12.83 39.59
N ALA A 13 -36.71 -12.10 40.53
CA ALA A 13 -36.45 -12.46 41.94
C ALA A 13 -37.64 -12.87 42.84
N GLU A 14 -38.75 -13.37 42.32
CA GLU A 14 -39.97 -13.65 43.10
C GLU A 14 -40.15 -15.12 43.53
N LEU A 15 -39.28 -16.03 43.04
CA LEU A 15 -39.43 -17.48 43.31
C LEU A 15 -38.23 -18.05 44.06
N ARG A 16 -38.25 -17.99 45.41
CA ARG A 16 -37.30 -18.63 46.35
C ARG A 16 -37.22 -20.19 46.23
N GLY A 17 -37.98 -20.80 45.35
CA GLY A 17 -37.99 -22.26 45.14
C GLY A 17 -36.87 -22.74 44.19
N GLU A 18 -36.37 -21.90 43.30
CA GLU A 18 -35.50 -22.31 42.17
C GLU A 18 -34.05 -22.56 42.55
N LEU A 19 -33.56 -22.05 43.67
CA LEU A 19 -32.21 -22.38 44.18
C LEU A 19 -32.08 -23.87 44.53
N LYS A 20 -33.17 -24.56 44.89
CA LYS A 20 -33.18 -25.99 45.10
C LYS A 20 -33.17 -26.79 43.78
N GLU A 21 -33.79 -26.30 42.74
CA GLU A 21 -33.76 -26.91 41.41
C GLU A 21 -32.39 -26.80 40.77
N GLY A 22 -31.71 -25.67 40.89
CA GLY A 22 -30.35 -25.49 40.39
C GLY A 22 -29.33 -26.42 41.04
N ALA A 23 -29.50 -26.69 42.34
CA ALA A 23 -28.66 -27.67 43.05
C ALA A 23 -28.94 -29.11 42.58
N SER A 24 -30.17 -29.44 42.22
CA SER A 24 -30.55 -30.71 41.61
C SER A 24 -29.88 -30.92 40.26
N TRP A 25 -29.84 -29.90 39.38
CA TRP A 25 -29.22 -29.99 38.06
C TRP A 25 -27.69 -30.27 38.15
N VAL A 26 -27.00 -29.65 39.07
CA VAL A 26 -25.58 -29.91 39.29
C VAL A 26 -25.37 -31.35 39.76
N ALA A 27 -26.23 -31.84 40.63
CA ALA A 27 -26.20 -33.24 41.08
C ALA A 27 -26.49 -34.22 39.92
N ASP A 28 -27.51 -33.97 39.10
CA ASP A 28 -27.85 -34.77 37.92
C ASP A 28 -26.73 -34.85 36.88
N LEU A 29 -25.99 -33.73 36.70
CA LEU A 29 -24.79 -33.69 35.83
C LEU A 29 -23.64 -34.52 36.45
N GLN A 30 -23.40 -34.39 37.74
CA GLN A 30 -22.37 -35.15 38.45
C GLN A 30 -22.69 -36.66 38.45
N ASP A 31 -23.94 -37.04 38.68
CA ASP A 31 -24.43 -38.41 38.57
C ASP A 31 -24.28 -38.98 37.15
N SER A 32 -24.33 -38.10 36.14
CA SER A 32 -24.05 -38.44 34.74
C SER A 32 -22.54 -38.50 34.42
N GLY A 33 -21.65 -38.38 35.41
CA GLY A 33 -20.19 -38.44 35.25
C GLY A 33 -19.55 -37.16 34.69
N ILE A 34 -20.22 -36.02 34.80
CA ILE A 34 -19.77 -34.73 34.28
C ILE A 34 -19.24 -33.89 35.45
N HIS A 35 -18.04 -33.35 35.30
CA HIS A 35 -17.41 -32.51 36.31
C HIS A 35 -17.80 -31.04 36.10
N VAL A 36 -18.60 -30.47 36.98
CA VAL A 36 -19.02 -29.06 36.93
C VAL A 36 -17.92 -28.18 37.50
N LEU A 37 -17.31 -27.35 36.68
CA LEU A 37 -16.22 -26.44 37.04
C LEU A 37 -16.72 -25.14 37.66
N ALA A 38 -17.81 -24.61 37.17
CA ALA A 38 -18.43 -23.38 37.67
C ALA A 38 -19.91 -23.34 37.37
N THR A 39 -20.66 -22.63 38.25
CA THR A 39 -22.05 -22.26 38.01
C THR A 39 -22.17 -20.76 37.91
N VAL A 40 -22.79 -20.29 36.84
CA VAL A 40 -22.92 -18.86 36.49
C VAL A 40 -24.39 -18.50 36.41
N THR A 41 -24.77 -17.36 36.97
CA THR A 41 -26.17 -16.90 36.98
C THR A 41 -26.40 -15.67 36.13
N ARG A 42 -25.34 -14.93 35.75
CA ARG A 42 -25.41 -13.72 34.92
C ARG A 42 -24.76 -13.92 33.56
N CYS A 43 -25.47 -13.53 32.49
CA CYS A 43 -24.93 -13.59 31.12
C CYS A 43 -23.60 -12.85 30.97
N SER A 44 -23.40 -11.72 31.67
CA SER A 44 -22.17 -10.96 31.65
C SER A 44 -20.93 -11.77 32.10
N ASN A 45 -21.12 -12.72 32.99
CA ASN A 45 -20.04 -13.53 33.58
C ASN A 45 -19.83 -14.85 32.83
N LEU A 46 -20.75 -15.20 31.91
CA LEU A 46 -20.69 -16.48 31.19
C LEU A 46 -19.45 -16.56 30.31
N VAL A 47 -19.17 -15.54 29.50
CA VAL A 47 -18.01 -15.51 28.61
C VAL A 47 -16.69 -15.61 29.40
N GLN A 48 -16.58 -14.85 30.48
CA GLN A 48 -15.38 -14.84 31.32
C GLN A 48 -15.12 -16.22 31.98
N ASN A 49 -16.17 -16.87 32.49
CA ASN A 49 -16.04 -18.18 33.11
C ASN A 49 -15.70 -19.28 32.10
N VAL A 50 -16.28 -19.22 30.89
CA VAL A 50 -15.94 -20.16 29.82
C VAL A 50 -14.49 -19.97 29.36
N GLN A 51 -14.00 -18.75 29.27
CA GLN A 51 -12.59 -18.47 28.93
C GLN A 51 -11.62 -18.95 30.02
N LEU A 52 -11.99 -18.74 31.30
CA LEU A 52 -11.15 -19.11 32.44
C LEU A 52 -11.03 -20.62 32.62
N HIS A 53 -12.13 -21.35 32.46
CA HIS A 53 -12.22 -22.77 32.74
C HIS A 53 -12.07 -23.69 31.52
N ALA A 54 -12.21 -23.13 30.29
CA ALA A 54 -12.16 -23.86 29.04
C ALA A 54 -12.92 -25.21 29.08
N PRO A 55 -14.25 -25.23 29.40
CA PRO A 55 -15.01 -26.45 29.56
C PRO A 55 -15.26 -27.17 28.24
N ASP A 56 -15.48 -28.49 28.29
CA ASP A 56 -15.89 -29.30 27.13
C ASP A 56 -17.31 -29.00 26.69
N VAL A 57 -18.19 -28.62 27.64
CA VAL A 57 -19.59 -28.28 27.39
C VAL A 57 -20.08 -27.16 28.31
N VAL A 58 -20.90 -26.29 27.74
CA VAL A 58 -21.67 -25.30 28.52
C VAL A 58 -23.13 -25.74 28.51
N VAL A 59 -23.68 -25.99 29.68
CA VAL A 59 -25.09 -26.36 29.86
C VAL A 59 -25.85 -25.17 30.39
N CYS A 60 -26.79 -24.65 29.62
CA CYS A 60 -27.59 -23.50 29.97
C CYS A 60 -29.04 -23.93 30.29
N HIS A 61 -29.54 -23.48 31.41
CA HIS A 61 -30.96 -23.51 31.72
C HIS A 61 -31.51 -22.09 31.66
N VAL A 62 -32.30 -21.79 30.65
CA VAL A 62 -32.89 -20.47 30.43
C VAL A 62 -34.35 -20.61 30.10
N PRO A 63 -35.26 -20.47 31.08
CA PRO A 63 -36.70 -20.65 30.87
C PRO A 63 -37.25 -19.80 29.74
N GLN A 64 -36.83 -18.54 29.65
CA GLN A 64 -37.16 -17.63 28.55
C GLN A 64 -35.87 -17.06 27.94
N VAL A 65 -35.61 -17.40 26.68
CA VAL A 65 -34.46 -16.88 25.96
C VAL A 65 -34.76 -15.48 25.43
N ASP A 66 -33.84 -14.56 25.67
CA ASP A 66 -33.91 -13.16 25.22
C ASP A 66 -32.72 -12.82 24.31
N GLU A 67 -32.71 -11.60 23.75
CA GLU A 67 -31.63 -11.12 22.89
C GLU A 67 -30.30 -10.97 23.65
N ALA A 68 -30.34 -10.67 24.95
CA ALA A 68 -29.16 -10.55 25.78
C ALA A 68 -28.46 -11.92 25.95
N PHE A 69 -29.22 -12.98 26.12
CA PHE A 69 -28.72 -14.35 26.15
C PHE A 69 -28.08 -14.75 24.81
N PHE A 70 -28.78 -14.54 23.68
CA PHE A 70 -28.23 -14.86 22.35
C PHE A 70 -26.96 -14.07 22.05
N SER A 71 -26.91 -12.80 22.43
CA SER A 71 -25.70 -11.97 22.28
C SER A 71 -24.52 -12.49 23.08
N ALA A 72 -24.74 -12.90 24.35
CA ALA A 72 -23.73 -13.51 25.17
C ALA A 72 -23.21 -14.85 24.59
N VAL A 73 -24.14 -15.69 24.11
CA VAL A 73 -23.78 -16.98 23.48
C VAL A 73 -22.99 -16.77 22.19
N ALA A 74 -23.35 -15.79 21.36
CA ALA A 74 -22.61 -15.48 20.13
C ALA A 74 -21.16 -15.11 20.40
N LEU A 75 -20.87 -14.45 21.52
CA LEU A 75 -19.51 -14.12 21.94
C LEU A 75 -18.68 -15.36 22.37
N LEU A 76 -19.31 -16.47 22.75
CA LEU A 76 -18.61 -17.71 23.12
C LEU A 76 -18.02 -18.44 21.92
N GLN A 77 -18.47 -18.15 20.71
CA GLN A 77 -18.04 -18.85 19.49
C GLN A 77 -16.58 -18.58 19.09
N SER A 78 -15.98 -17.49 19.56
CA SER A 78 -14.70 -17.03 19.05
C SER A 78 -13.46 -17.49 19.84
N PRO A 79 -13.40 -17.53 21.19
CA PRO A 79 -12.13 -17.81 21.86
C PRO A 79 -11.93 -19.28 22.27
N VAL A 80 -13.00 -20.01 22.63
CA VAL A 80 -12.88 -21.39 23.13
C VAL A 80 -14.00 -22.26 22.52
N PRO A 81 -13.66 -23.21 21.66
CA PRO A 81 -14.63 -24.09 21.05
C PRO A 81 -15.18 -25.08 22.10
N CYS A 82 -16.35 -24.81 22.63
CA CYS A 82 -17.06 -25.68 23.56
C CYS A 82 -18.46 -26.05 23.04
N ALA A 83 -18.97 -27.23 23.43
CA ALA A 83 -20.32 -27.62 23.07
C ALA A 83 -21.33 -26.79 23.87
N LEU A 84 -22.39 -26.30 23.22
CA LEU A 84 -23.45 -25.51 23.84
C LEU A 84 -24.76 -26.30 23.83
N LEU A 85 -25.28 -26.60 25.02
CA LEU A 85 -26.55 -27.25 25.25
C LEU A 85 -27.48 -26.32 26.03
N VAL A 86 -28.63 -26.00 25.49
CA VAL A 86 -29.60 -25.06 26.08
C VAL A 86 -30.90 -25.76 26.33
N PHE A 87 -31.42 -25.68 27.56
CA PHE A 87 -32.74 -26.06 27.96
C PHE A 87 -33.59 -24.82 28.16
N THR A 88 -34.79 -24.78 27.55
CA THR A 88 -35.70 -23.63 27.61
C THR A 88 -37.13 -24.06 27.64
N GLN A 89 -38.01 -23.17 28.09
CA GLN A 89 -39.44 -23.32 27.95
C GLN A 89 -40.01 -22.52 26.75
N THR A 90 -39.15 -21.73 26.11
CA THR A 90 -39.56 -20.92 24.93
C THR A 90 -39.76 -21.81 23.72
N ASP A 91 -41.04 -22.06 23.38
CA ASP A 91 -41.42 -22.78 22.18
C ASP A 91 -41.70 -21.79 21.04
N SER A 92 -40.66 -21.42 20.27
CA SER A 92 -40.73 -20.46 19.18
C SER A 92 -39.83 -20.88 18.04
N VAL A 93 -40.39 -20.92 16.83
CA VAL A 93 -39.59 -21.16 15.60
C VAL A 93 -38.51 -20.12 15.42
N GLN A 94 -38.78 -18.86 15.78
CA GLN A 94 -37.79 -17.79 15.71
C GLN A 94 -36.65 -18.01 16.71
N ALA A 95 -36.92 -18.40 17.95
CA ALA A 95 -35.90 -18.70 18.95
C ALA A 95 -35.03 -19.89 18.52
N THR A 96 -35.64 -20.94 17.94
CA THR A 96 -34.91 -22.10 17.41
C THR A 96 -33.99 -21.72 16.24
N ALA A 97 -34.48 -20.91 15.27
CA ALA A 97 -33.64 -20.42 14.16
C ALA A 97 -32.47 -19.55 14.67
N ARG A 98 -32.76 -18.72 15.66
CA ARG A 98 -31.73 -17.86 16.30
C ARG A 98 -30.69 -18.70 17.04
N ALA A 99 -31.12 -19.74 17.77
CA ALA A 99 -30.24 -20.67 18.47
C ALA A 99 -29.22 -21.33 17.51
N ILE A 100 -29.70 -21.79 16.36
CA ILE A 100 -28.84 -22.36 15.30
C ILE A 100 -27.86 -21.33 14.78
N ALA A 101 -28.34 -20.12 14.47
CA ALA A 101 -27.50 -19.03 13.96
C ALA A 101 -26.42 -18.60 14.96
N CYS A 102 -26.70 -18.66 16.26
CA CYS A 102 -25.75 -18.39 17.34
C CYS A 102 -24.85 -19.59 17.68
N GLY A 103 -24.95 -20.72 16.96
CA GLY A 103 -24.11 -21.91 17.15
C GLY A 103 -24.42 -22.71 18.41
N ILE A 104 -25.66 -22.70 18.86
CA ILE A 104 -26.10 -23.62 19.91
C ILE A 104 -26.21 -25.03 19.32
N HIS A 105 -25.46 -25.98 19.86
CA HIS A 105 -25.35 -27.33 19.32
C HIS A 105 -26.53 -28.23 19.68
N ALA A 106 -27.18 -27.97 20.84
CA ALA A 106 -28.45 -28.63 21.19
C ALA A 106 -29.36 -27.61 21.90
N PHE A 107 -30.54 -27.42 21.36
CA PHE A 107 -31.59 -26.54 21.89
C PHE A 107 -32.82 -27.36 22.19
N VAL A 108 -33.17 -27.52 23.49
CA VAL A 108 -34.18 -28.45 23.98
C VAL A 108 -35.31 -27.66 24.64
N VAL A 109 -36.50 -27.76 24.03
CA VAL A 109 -37.69 -27.09 24.50
C VAL A 109 -38.51 -28.07 25.37
N ASN A 110 -38.82 -27.66 26.60
CA ASN A 110 -39.62 -28.43 27.57
C ASN A 110 -39.19 -29.90 27.73
N GLY A 111 -37.91 -30.20 27.55
CA GLY A 111 -37.40 -31.56 27.43
C GLY A 111 -36.37 -31.99 28.46
N TYR A 112 -36.23 -31.29 29.57
CA TYR A 112 -35.29 -31.70 30.60
C TYR A 112 -35.69 -33.02 31.26
N THR A 113 -34.78 -33.96 31.25
CA THR A 113 -34.94 -35.25 31.96
C THR A 113 -33.53 -35.76 32.30
N PRO A 114 -33.20 -36.07 33.57
CA PRO A 114 -31.87 -36.52 33.98
C PRO A 114 -31.31 -37.69 33.16
N GLN A 115 -32.15 -38.67 32.84
CA GLN A 115 -31.76 -39.85 32.07
C GLN A 115 -31.32 -39.52 30.62
N ARG A 116 -31.69 -38.37 30.11
CA ARG A 116 -31.35 -37.94 28.72
C ARG A 116 -30.13 -37.01 28.65
N LEU A 117 -29.62 -36.53 29.80
CA LEU A 117 -28.53 -35.57 29.84
C LEU A 117 -27.27 -36.05 29.11
N SER A 118 -26.82 -37.27 29.44
CA SER A 118 -25.63 -37.86 28.82
C SER A 118 -25.75 -37.94 27.28
N ALA A 119 -26.94 -38.39 26.78
CA ALA A 119 -27.16 -38.49 25.35
C ALA A 119 -27.18 -37.09 24.67
N LEU A 120 -27.79 -36.08 25.29
CA LEU A 120 -27.87 -34.71 24.76
C LEU A 120 -26.50 -34.02 24.76
N ILE A 121 -25.70 -34.26 25.79
CA ILE A 121 -24.34 -33.72 25.86
C ILE A 121 -23.46 -34.37 24.80
N THR A 122 -23.52 -35.70 24.64
CA THR A 122 -22.81 -36.41 23.58
C THR A 122 -23.24 -35.90 22.20
N LEU A 123 -24.54 -35.67 21.97
CA LEU A 123 -25.03 -35.08 20.72
C LEU A 123 -24.49 -33.66 20.49
N ALA A 124 -24.49 -32.79 21.52
CA ALA A 124 -23.99 -31.44 21.44
C ALA A 124 -22.46 -31.42 21.15
N GLN A 125 -21.69 -32.29 21.80
CA GLN A 125 -20.27 -32.46 21.56
C GLN A 125 -19.97 -32.95 20.14
N ALA A 126 -20.69 -33.95 19.65
CA ALA A 126 -20.52 -34.47 18.30
C ALA A 126 -20.82 -33.38 17.22
N ARG A 127 -21.89 -32.60 17.42
CA ARG A 127 -22.20 -31.46 16.54
C ARG A 127 -21.12 -30.37 16.60
N CYS A 128 -20.65 -30.01 17.79
CA CYS A 128 -19.57 -29.06 17.97
C CYS A 128 -18.29 -29.50 17.24
N GLN A 129 -17.89 -30.76 17.41
CA GLN A 129 -16.73 -31.32 16.70
C GLN A 129 -16.90 -31.30 15.19
N HIS A 130 -18.09 -31.62 14.69
CA HIS A 130 -18.40 -31.58 13.26
C HIS A 130 -18.28 -30.15 12.71
N ASP A 131 -18.88 -29.17 13.39
CA ASP A 131 -18.81 -27.76 12.99
C ASP A 131 -17.37 -27.23 13.01
N GLN A 132 -16.57 -27.61 14.02
CA GLN A 132 -15.15 -27.28 14.08
C GLN A 132 -14.36 -27.87 12.90
N ALA A 133 -14.61 -29.14 12.57
CA ALA A 133 -13.98 -29.80 11.44
C ALA A 133 -14.30 -29.10 10.11
N LEU A 134 -15.59 -28.73 9.90
CA LEU A 134 -16.00 -27.97 8.72
C LEU A 134 -15.35 -26.58 8.65
N ARG A 135 -15.29 -25.85 9.76
CA ARG A 135 -14.61 -24.55 9.82
C ARG A 135 -13.12 -24.67 9.51
N ALA A 136 -12.46 -25.69 10.06
CA ALA A 136 -11.05 -25.98 9.77
C ALA A 136 -10.82 -26.30 8.29
N GLN A 137 -11.71 -27.07 7.66
CA GLN A 137 -11.66 -27.38 6.23
C GLN A 137 -11.84 -26.13 5.37
N VAL A 138 -12.81 -25.28 5.71
CA VAL A 138 -13.04 -24.00 4.98
C VAL A 138 -11.80 -23.11 5.08
N LEU A 139 -11.21 -22.97 6.26
CA LEU A 139 -9.98 -22.19 6.46
C LEU A 139 -8.79 -22.75 5.65
N ASP A 140 -8.61 -24.08 5.63
CA ASP A 140 -7.55 -24.72 4.86
C ASP A 140 -7.75 -24.53 3.34
N LEU A 141 -8.98 -24.70 2.85
CA LEU A 141 -9.32 -24.45 1.45
C LEU A 141 -9.10 -22.99 1.06
N THR A 142 -9.51 -22.05 1.90
CA THR A 142 -9.32 -20.63 1.66
C THR A 142 -7.83 -20.31 1.59
N ARG A 143 -7.03 -20.83 2.53
CA ARG A 143 -5.57 -20.66 2.53
C ARG A 143 -4.92 -21.22 1.26
N ARG A 144 -5.31 -22.42 0.83
CA ARG A 144 -4.80 -23.02 -0.42
C ARG A 144 -5.16 -22.22 -1.66
N LEU A 145 -6.38 -21.64 -1.69
CA LEU A 145 -6.79 -20.75 -2.78
C LEU A 145 -5.97 -19.46 -2.80
N ASP A 146 -5.69 -18.87 -1.65
CA ASP A 146 -4.90 -17.64 -1.57
C ASP A 146 -3.43 -17.89 -1.90
N GLU A 147 -2.85 -19.02 -1.45
CA GLU A 147 -1.51 -19.46 -1.85
C GLU A 147 -1.43 -19.66 -3.39
N ARG A 148 -2.43 -20.30 -4.00
CA ARG A 148 -2.48 -20.48 -5.46
C ARG A 148 -2.56 -19.15 -6.20
N LYS A 149 -3.45 -18.22 -5.75
CA LYS A 149 -3.53 -16.87 -6.32
C LYS A 149 -2.21 -16.11 -6.21
N ALA A 150 -1.50 -16.24 -5.07
CA ALA A 150 -0.20 -15.63 -4.88
C ALA A 150 0.83 -16.20 -5.88
N VAL A 151 0.86 -17.53 -6.07
CA VAL A 151 1.75 -18.17 -7.06
C VAL A 151 1.44 -17.69 -8.47
N ASP A 152 0.16 -17.67 -8.87
CA ASP A 152 -0.23 -17.25 -10.22
C ASP A 152 0.09 -15.77 -10.47
N ARG A 153 -0.07 -14.91 -9.46
CA ARG A 153 0.30 -13.49 -9.54
C ARG A 153 1.81 -13.31 -9.63
N ALA A 154 2.58 -14.02 -8.80
CA ALA A 154 4.05 -13.99 -8.83
C ALA A 154 4.60 -14.48 -10.18
N LYS A 155 4.02 -15.56 -10.76
CA LYS A 155 4.34 -16.01 -12.11
C LYS A 155 4.10 -14.89 -13.13
N GLY A 156 2.94 -14.24 -13.09
CA GLY A 156 2.63 -13.12 -13.99
C GLY A 156 3.67 -12.00 -13.92
N ILE A 157 4.11 -11.63 -12.72
CA ILE A 157 5.16 -10.64 -12.48
C ILE A 157 6.48 -11.11 -13.11
N LEU A 158 6.90 -12.35 -12.86
CA LEU A 158 8.15 -12.90 -13.40
C LEU A 158 8.11 -13.04 -14.93
N MET A 159 6.98 -13.50 -15.49
CA MET A 159 6.79 -13.59 -16.95
C MET A 159 6.96 -12.22 -17.62
N GLN A 160 6.33 -11.19 -17.06
CA GLN A 160 6.42 -9.84 -17.58
C GLN A 160 7.82 -9.24 -17.39
N ALA A 161 8.42 -9.46 -16.23
CA ALA A 161 9.70 -8.88 -15.88
C ALA A 161 10.86 -9.55 -16.64
N ARG A 162 10.83 -10.87 -16.81
CA ARG A 162 11.93 -11.66 -17.40
C ARG A 162 11.67 -12.15 -18.82
N GLN A 163 10.50 -11.86 -19.38
CA GLN A 163 10.09 -12.35 -20.71
C GLN A 163 10.21 -13.88 -20.83
N VAL A 164 9.91 -14.60 -19.75
CA VAL A 164 9.98 -16.06 -19.68
C VAL A 164 8.60 -16.70 -19.81
N SER A 165 8.57 -18.00 -20.13
CA SER A 165 7.32 -18.76 -20.18
C SER A 165 6.71 -18.98 -18.78
N ASP A 166 5.42 -19.32 -18.72
CA ASP A 166 4.72 -19.68 -17.47
C ASP A 166 5.43 -20.82 -16.72
N GLY A 167 5.88 -21.84 -17.48
CA GLY A 167 6.61 -22.97 -16.92
C GLY A 167 7.98 -22.59 -16.35
N ASP A 168 8.68 -21.64 -16.98
CA ASP A 168 9.96 -21.14 -16.48
C ASP A 168 9.77 -20.30 -15.22
N ALA A 169 8.79 -19.39 -15.21
CA ALA A 169 8.45 -18.59 -14.04
C ALA A 169 8.10 -19.49 -12.84
N TYR A 170 7.32 -20.54 -13.05
CA TYR A 170 7.02 -21.51 -12.00
C TYR A 170 8.26 -22.24 -11.49
N ARG A 171 9.15 -22.67 -12.40
CA ARG A 171 10.41 -23.34 -12.01
C ARG A 171 11.29 -22.43 -11.16
N MET A 172 11.36 -21.13 -11.49
CA MET A 172 12.10 -20.13 -10.71
C MET A 172 11.55 -19.99 -9.29
N LEU A 173 10.23 -19.82 -9.13
CA LEU A 173 9.59 -19.76 -7.80
C LEU A 173 9.85 -21.03 -6.99
N ARG A 174 9.74 -22.20 -7.63
CA ARG A 174 10.00 -23.48 -6.98
C ARG A 174 11.46 -23.62 -6.54
N THR A 175 12.40 -23.24 -7.39
CA THR A 175 13.84 -23.28 -7.06
C THR A 175 14.15 -22.34 -5.89
N ALA A 176 13.62 -21.11 -5.91
CA ALA A 176 13.77 -20.16 -4.80
C ALA A 176 13.16 -20.71 -3.49
N SER A 177 11.97 -21.32 -3.55
CA SER A 177 11.32 -21.98 -2.41
C SER A 177 12.19 -23.11 -1.82
N MET A 178 12.82 -23.92 -2.67
CA MET A 178 13.71 -25.00 -2.23
C MET A 178 14.99 -24.47 -1.59
N HIS A 179 15.61 -23.44 -2.18
CA HIS A 179 16.85 -22.86 -1.66
C HIS A 179 16.63 -22.09 -0.34
N SER A 180 15.51 -21.37 -0.20
CA SER A 180 15.18 -20.63 1.03
C SER A 180 14.54 -21.49 2.13
N ASN A 181 14.19 -22.75 1.83
CA ASN A 181 13.42 -23.64 2.72
C ASN A 181 12.09 -23.02 3.19
N GLN A 182 11.47 -22.20 2.33
CA GLN A 182 10.19 -21.54 2.56
C GLN A 182 9.10 -22.18 1.70
N ARG A 183 7.83 -21.97 2.07
CA ARG A 183 6.70 -22.42 1.24
C ARG A 183 6.61 -21.62 -0.05
N LEU A 184 6.18 -22.28 -1.13
CA LEU A 184 6.03 -21.64 -2.43
C LEU A 184 5.13 -20.39 -2.38
N GLY A 185 4.06 -20.42 -1.58
CA GLY A 185 3.18 -19.27 -1.34
C GLY A 185 3.89 -18.10 -0.67
N GLU A 186 4.76 -18.36 0.30
CA GLU A 186 5.54 -17.33 1.01
C GLU A 186 6.54 -16.65 0.06
N VAL A 187 7.29 -17.43 -0.71
CA VAL A 187 8.23 -16.91 -1.71
C VAL A 187 7.47 -16.11 -2.78
N SER A 188 6.31 -16.61 -3.22
CA SER A 188 5.46 -15.87 -4.17
C SER A 188 4.98 -14.54 -3.61
N GLN A 189 4.61 -14.50 -2.33
CA GLN A 189 4.22 -13.28 -1.65
C GLN A 189 5.39 -12.29 -1.56
N GLN A 190 6.60 -12.74 -1.25
CA GLN A 190 7.81 -11.91 -1.24
C GLN A 190 8.10 -11.30 -2.63
N VAL A 191 7.94 -12.08 -3.71
CA VAL A 191 8.09 -11.57 -5.08
C VAL A 191 7.05 -10.47 -5.37
N ILE A 192 5.79 -10.67 -4.97
CA ILE A 192 4.73 -9.68 -5.14
C ILE A 192 5.06 -8.40 -4.36
N GLU A 193 5.49 -8.52 -3.12
CA GLU A 193 5.84 -7.38 -2.26
C GLU A 193 7.04 -6.60 -2.81
N SER A 194 8.09 -7.31 -3.23
CA SER A 194 9.27 -6.68 -3.85
C SER A 194 8.91 -5.90 -5.12
N ALA A 195 8.04 -6.48 -5.97
CA ALA A 195 7.58 -5.80 -7.18
C ALA A 195 6.73 -4.55 -6.86
N HIS A 196 5.90 -4.60 -5.81
CA HIS A 196 5.13 -3.44 -5.36
C HIS A 196 6.03 -2.32 -4.82
N PHE A 197 7.07 -2.65 -4.06
CA PHE A 197 8.03 -1.66 -3.59
C PHE A 197 8.80 -1.02 -4.76
N ALA A 198 9.24 -1.81 -5.73
CA ALA A 198 9.93 -1.30 -6.91
C ALA A 198 9.06 -0.33 -7.72
N ASP A 199 7.77 -0.66 -7.94
CA ASP A 199 6.82 0.25 -8.62
C ASP A 199 6.58 1.52 -7.79
N ALA A 200 6.45 1.42 -6.47
CA ALA A 200 6.28 2.56 -5.59
C ALA A 200 7.50 3.51 -5.61
N VAL A 201 8.72 2.96 -5.54
CA VAL A 201 9.97 3.74 -5.64
C VAL A 201 10.08 4.44 -7.00
N ASN A 202 9.79 3.73 -8.10
CA ASN A 202 9.82 4.32 -9.43
C ASN A 202 8.79 5.45 -9.58
N ARG A 203 7.57 5.27 -9.10
CA ARG A 203 6.51 6.29 -9.11
C ARG A 203 6.84 7.49 -8.22
N ALA A 204 7.34 7.27 -7.00
CA ALA A 204 7.82 8.35 -6.15
C ALA A 204 8.98 9.11 -6.81
N GLY A 205 9.90 8.39 -7.44
CA GLY A 205 10.97 8.98 -8.24
C GLY A 205 10.48 9.82 -9.42
N GLN A 206 9.36 9.43 -10.05
CA GLN A 206 8.71 10.22 -11.11
C GLN A 206 8.18 11.56 -10.60
N LEU A 207 7.70 11.65 -9.34
CA LEU A 207 7.24 12.93 -8.76
C LEU A 207 8.36 13.95 -8.68
N ARG A 208 9.60 13.53 -8.40
CA ARG A 208 10.78 14.42 -8.40
C ARG A 208 10.99 15.04 -9.79
N MET A 209 10.89 14.24 -10.82
CA MET A 209 11.00 14.71 -12.21
C MET A 209 9.82 15.61 -12.59
N LEU A 210 8.60 15.20 -12.25
CA LEU A 210 7.38 15.93 -12.58
C LEU A 210 7.36 17.31 -11.91
N SER A 211 7.84 17.45 -10.66
CA SER A 211 7.91 18.74 -9.98
C SER A 211 8.72 19.76 -10.79
N GLN A 212 9.87 19.37 -11.33
CA GLN A 212 10.72 20.23 -12.14
C GLN A 212 10.15 20.47 -13.54
N ARG A 213 9.55 19.45 -14.14
CA ARG A 213 8.92 19.53 -15.47
C ARG A 213 7.72 20.46 -15.49
N LEU A 214 6.92 20.50 -14.43
CA LEU A 214 5.76 21.40 -14.31
C LEU A 214 6.20 22.87 -14.41
N VAL A 215 7.23 23.27 -13.70
CA VAL A 215 7.78 24.64 -13.76
C VAL A 215 8.32 24.92 -15.16
N LYS A 216 9.13 24.01 -15.72
CA LYS A 216 9.66 24.13 -17.09
C LYS A 216 8.55 24.38 -18.10
N LEU A 217 7.49 23.54 -18.08
CA LEU A 217 6.37 23.65 -19.02
C LEU A 217 5.55 24.94 -18.83
N TYR A 218 5.43 25.41 -17.58
CA TYR A 218 4.76 26.67 -17.29
C TYR A 218 5.54 27.85 -17.87
N VAL A 219 6.86 27.87 -17.71
CA VAL A 219 7.73 28.91 -18.27
C VAL A 219 7.73 28.89 -19.80
N LEU A 220 7.76 27.70 -20.41
CA LEU A 220 7.66 27.57 -21.88
C LEU A 220 6.31 28.10 -22.42
N GLN A 221 5.22 27.98 -21.65
CA GLN A 221 3.95 28.59 -22.04
C GLN A 221 3.99 30.12 -21.97
N LEU A 222 4.68 30.70 -20.98
CA LEU A 222 4.88 32.14 -20.89
C LEU A 222 5.64 32.68 -22.12
N ASN A 223 6.72 32.01 -22.50
CA ASN A 223 7.54 32.38 -23.65
C ASN A 223 6.79 32.19 -25.01
N ALA A 224 5.84 31.26 -25.05
CA ALA A 224 5.01 30.99 -26.24
C ALA A 224 3.73 31.84 -26.29
N THR A 225 3.44 32.68 -25.27
CA THR A 225 2.33 33.64 -25.38
C THR A 225 2.69 34.77 -26.36
N PRO A 226 1.88 35.05 -27.39
CA PRO A 226 2.21 36.08 -28.37
C PRO A 226 2.33 37.43 -27.69
N SER A 227 3.48 38.07 -27.80
CA SER A 227 3.58 39.52 -27.63
C SER A 227 2.79 40.20 -28.76
N ALA A 228 2.16 41.33 -28.49
CA ALA A 228 1.24 42.02 -29.41
C ALA A 228 1.81 42.31 -30.81
N SER A 229 3.08 42.00 -31.08
CA SER A 229 3.80 42.26 -32.33
C SER A 229 4.18 41.00 -33.15
N SER A 230 3.91 39.76 -32.67
CA SER A 230 4.35 38.55 -33.38
C SER A 230 3.21 37.84 -34.10
N THR A 231 3.23 37.88 -35.46
CA THR A 231 2.29 37.23 -36.38
C THR A 231 2.74 35.85 -36.87
N SER A 232 3.69 35.17 -36.19
CA SER A 232 4.20 33.87 -36.65
C SER A 232 3.23 32.70 -36.33
N PRO A 233 2.88 31.87 -37.34
CA PRO A 233 1.95 30.74 -37.16
C PRO A 233 2.51 29.56 -36.30
N ILE A 234 3.81 29.59 -35.98
CA ILE A 234 4.46 28.54 -35.18
C ILE A 234 4.13 28.65 -33.68
N VAL A 235 3.85 29.86 -33.18
CA VAL A 235 3.58 30.17 -31.81
C VAL A 235 2.34 29.47 -31.23
N PRO A 236 1.19 29.41 -31.92
CA PRO A 236 0.00 28.75 -31.41
C PRO A 236 0.16 27.24 -31.25
N ALA A 237 0.93 26.58 -32.14
CA ALA A 237 1.14 25.14 -32.11
C ALA A 237 2.06 24.76 -30.91
N ALA A 238 3.13 25.51 -30.67
CA ALA A 238 4.02 25.28 -29.52
C ALA A 238 3.28 25.53 -28.20
N LEU A 239 2.47 26.57 -28.11
CA LEU A 239 1.66 26.83 -26.91
C LEU A 239 0.66 25.70 -26.64
N ALA A 240 -0.02 25.18 -27.66
CA ALA A 240 -0.94 24.05 -27.52
C ALA A 240 -0.22 22.77 -27.03
N LEU A 241 0.98 22.50 -27.57
CA LEU A 241 1.80 21.37 -27.17
C LEU A 241 2.21 21.47 -25.69
N HIS A 242 2.74 22.62 -25.26
CA HIS A 242 3.17 22.83 -23.88
C HIS A 242 2.00 22.78 -22.90
N LYS A 243 0.82 23.31 -23.30
CA LYS A 243 -0.40 23.24 -22.49
C LYS A 243 -0.90 21.80 -22.34
N SER A 244 -0.87 21.01 -23.42
CA SER A 244 -1.22 19.58 -23.38
C SER A 244 -0.25 18.80 -22.49
N ALA A 245 1.07 19.03 -22.62
CA ALA A 245 2.10 18.40 -21.83
C ALA A 245 1.99 18.74 -20.32
N LEU A 246 1.67 20.01 -20.00
CA LEU A 246 1.44 20.43 -18.62
C LEU A 246 0.22 19.70 -18.02
N LYS A 247 -0.89 19.66 -18.75
CA LYS A 247 -2.11 18.96 -18.31
C LYS A 247 -1.86 17.45 -18.09
N ALA A 248 -1.12 16.82 -18.99
CA ALA A 248 -0.73 15.41 -18.86
C ALA A 248 0.17 15.19 -17.64
N SER A 249 1.10 16.11 -17.37
CA SER A 249 1.99 16.04 -16.19
C SER A 249 1.21 16.20 -14.88
N VAL A 250 0.26 17.13 -14.81
CA VAL A 250 -0.63 17.29 -13.65
C VAL A 250 -1.43 16.03 -13.40
N LYS A 251 -2.03 15.43 -14.43
CA LYS A 251 -2.78 14.19 -14.33
C LYS A 251 -1.89 13.04 -13.82
N ARG A 252 -0.65 12.95 -14.30
CA ARG A 252 0.29 11.91 -13.88
C ARG A 252 0.72 12.06 -12.41
N VAL A 253 0.82 13.30 -11.89
CA VAL A 253 1.01 13.53 -10.45
C VAL A 253 -0.19 13.04 -9.65
N ASP A 254 -1.41 13.41 -10.05
CA ASP A 254 -2.64 12.95 -9.38
C ASP A 254 -2.74 11.43 -9.32
N GLU A 255 -2.48 10.75 -10.45
CA GLU A 255 -2.49 9.29 -10.55
C GLU A 255 -1.42 8.65 -9.65
N THR A 256 -0.23 9.23 -9.61
CA THR A 256 0.87 8.74 -8.79
C THR A 256 0.58 8.89 -7.30
N LEU A 257 0.09 10.06 -6.87
CA LEU A 257 -0.28 10.30 -5.48
C LEU A 257 -1.42 9.38 -5.03
N SER A 258 -2.44 9.20 -5.87
CA SER A 258 -3.54 8.27 -5.59
C SER A 258 -3.07 6.82 -5.49
N PHE A 259 -2.11 6.40 -6.32
CA PHE A 259 -1.50 5.08 -6.23
C PHE A 259 -0.72 4.89 -4.93
N LEU A 260 0.14 5.86 -4.56
CA LEU A 260 0.94 5.80 -3.34
C LEU A 260 0.05 5.78 -2.10
N ASP A 261 -0.96 6.63 -2.04
CA ASP A 261 -1.91 6.68 -0.93
C ASP A 261 -2.64 5.34 -0.76
N LYS A 262 -3.22 4.82 -1.83
CA LYS A 262 -4.00 3.56 -1.80
C LYS A 262 -3.17 2.33 -1.44
N ASN A 263 -1.90 2.29 -1.83
CA ASN A 263 -1.07 1.08 -1.66
C ASN A 263 -0.15 1.13 -0.43
N LEU A 264 0.14 2.31 0.11
CA LEU A 264 1.11 2.49 1.18
C LEU A 264 0.49 2.92 2.52
N SER A 265 -0.64 3.62 2.53
CA SER A 265 -1.29 4.12 3.76
C SER A 265 -1.68 3.01 4.73
N SER A 266 -1.97 1.81 4.24
CA SER A 266 -2.43 0.67 5.04
C SER A 266 -1.35 -0.34 5.41
N ARG A 267 -0.12 -0.23 4.87
CA ARG A 267 0.86 -1.33 4.88
C ARG A 267 2.18 -1.04 5.60
N THR A 268 2.52 0.21 5.90
CA THR A 268 3.89 0.53 6.27
C THR A 268 4.04 1.10 7.66
N SER A 269 4.07 0.19 8.61
CA SER A 269 4.92 0.35 9.78
C SER A 269 6.27 -0.31 9.45
N VAL A 270 7.25 0.44 9.02
CA VAL A 270 8.63 -0.05 8.85
C VAL A 270 9.29 0.02 10.20
N LEU A 271 9.72 -1.12 10.72
CA LEU A 271 10.61 -1.18 11.88
C LEU A 271 12.01 -0.81 11.38
N ASP A 272 12.58 0.28 11.86
CA ASP A 272 14.01 0.55 11.69
C ASP A 272 14.83 -0.38 12.62
N GLU A 273 16.16 -0.39 12.45
CA GLU A 273 17.08 -1.19 13.30
C GLU A 273 16.98 -0.84 14.80
N SER A 274 16.35 0.29 15.14
CA SER A 274 16.10 0.74 16.52
C SER A 274 14.70 0.38 17.03
N GLY A 275 13.87 -0.29 16.22
CA GLY A 275 12.52 -0.70 16.58
C GLY A 275 11.49 0.44 16.52
N VAL A 276 11.83 1.57 15.91
CA VAL A 276 10.93 2.71 15.72
C VAL A 276 10.06 2.48 14.48
N VAL A 277 8.76 2.56 14.65
CA VAL A 277 7.79 2.43 13.55
C VAL A 277 7.82 3.72 12.73
N ASN A 278 8.60 3.75 11.65
CA ASN A 278 8.57 4.84 10.68
C ASN A 278 7.39 4.63 9.71
N SER A 279 6.30 5.31 9.97
CA SER A 279 5.13 5.31 9.08
C SER A 279 5.39 6.21 7.88
N LEU A 280 5.18 5.71 6.66
CA LEU A 280 5.21 6.52 5.42
C LEU A 280 3.99 7.46 5.30
N ALA A 281 2.97 7.27 6.13
CA ALA A 281 1.75 8.08 6.09
C ALA A 281 1.98 9.59 6.29
N PRO A 282 2.81 10.06 7.24
CA PRO A 282 3.11 11.48 7.38
C PRO A 282 3.81 12.08 6.15
N LEU A 283 4.71 11.32 5.51
CA LEU A 283 5.41 11.75 4.30
C LEU A 283 4.45 11.90 3.12
N LEU A 284 3.49 10.98 2.97
CA LEU A 284 2.45 11.09 1.95
C LEU A 284 1.50 12.26 2.21
N GLN A 285 1.16 12.54 3.47
CA GLN A 285 0.34 13.71 3.83
C GLN A 285 1.06 15.03 3.50
N ALA A 286 2.36 15.13 3.77
CA ALA A 286 3.17 16.30 3.42
C ALA A 286 3.18 16.52 1.90
N LEU A 287 3.39 15.45 1.12
CA LEU A 287 3.31 15.48 -0.35
C LEU A 287 1.97 16.00 -0.86
N LEU A 288 0.85 15.53 -0.31
CA LEU A 288 -0.50 15.97 -0.69
C LEU A 288 -0.75 17.43 -0.30
N ALA A 289 -0.26 17.86 0.88
CA ALA A 289 -0.39 19.23 1.36
C ALA A 289 0.37 20.22 0.45
N THR A 290 1.53 19.83 -0.09
CA THR A 290 2.31 20.64 -1.04
C THR A 290 1.71 20.61 -2.44
N TRP A 291 1.18 19.47 -2.88
CA TRP A 291 0.62 19.33 -4.23
C TRP A 291 -0.63 20.17 -4.49
N LEU A 292 -1.56 20.20 -3.53
CA LEU A 292 -2.84 20.90 -3.73
C LEU A 292 -2.69 22.39 -4.03
N PRO A 293 -1.87 23.18 -3.31
CA PRO A 293 -1.60 24.58 -3.64
C PRO A 293 -0.89 24.73 -4.99
N LEU A 294 0.10 23.88 -5.28
CA LEU A 294 0.83 23.93 -6.58
C LEU A 294 -0.13 23.68 -7.74
N LYS A 295 -0.96 22.66 -7.67
CA LYS A 295 -1.96 22.34 -8.70
C LYS A 295 -2.91 23.50 -8.93
N LYS A 296 -3.37 24.18 -7.88
CA LYS A 296 -4.24 25.36 -7.96
C LYS A 296 -3.54 26.53 -8.65
N THR A 297 -2.26 26.75 -8.34
CA THR A 297 -1.47 27.87 -8.91
C THR A 297 -1.15 27.66 -10.39
N LEU A 298 -1.01 26.39 -10.82
CA LEU A 298 -0.79 26.02 -12.23
C LEU A 298 -2.03 26.21 -13.12
N GLN A 299 -3.22 26.39 -12.55
CA GLN A 299 -4.45 26.54 -13.30
C GLN A 299 -4.60 27.98 -13.85
N GLY A 300 -5.22 28.10 -15.00
CA GLY A 300 -5.53 29.38 -15.63
C GLY A 300 -4.51 29.83 -16.67
N VAL A 301 -4.55 31.12 -17.00
CA VAL A 301 -3.61 31.73 -17.95
C VAL A 301 -2.25 31.90 -17.27
N PRO A 302 -1.13 31.52 -17.92
CA PRO A 302 0.21 31.70 -17.38
C PRO A 302 0.50 33.19 -17.11
N GLN A 303 1.10 33.46 -15.94
CA GLN A 303 1.47 34.80 -15.50
C GLN A 303 2.88 34.80 -14.93
N SER A 304 3.72 35.74 -15.31
CA SER A 304 5.09 35.87 -14.84
C SER A 304 5.18 36.06 -13.32
N ALA A 305 4.24 36.80 -12.72
CA ALA A 305 4.16 37.02 -11.28
C ALA A 305 3.97 35.74 -10.45
N ARG A 306 3.48 34.64 -11.04
CA ARG A 306 3.28 33.36 -10.34
C ARG A 306 4.49 32.43 -10.41
N VAL A 307 5.49 32.71 -11.26
CA VAL A 307 6.62 31.81 -11.51
C VAL A 307 7.38 31.50 -10.22
N ALA A 308 7.70 32.52 -9.44
CA ALA A 308 8.43 32.36 -8.18
C ALA A 308 7.68 31.47 -7.17
N SER A 309 6.37 31.66 -7.03
CA SER A 309 5.53 30.84 -6.15
C SER A 309 5.42 29.40 -6.65
N ILE A 310 5.31 29.19 -7.96
CA ILE A 310 5.25 27.84 -8.57
C ILE A 310 6.60 27.14 -8.37
N ASP A 311 7.72 27.83 -8.60
CA ASP A 311 9.06 27.25 -8.39
C ASP A 311 9.30 26.86 -6.95
N LEU A 312 8.93 27.69 -5.98
CA LEU A 312 9.04 27.39 -4.55
C LEU A 312 8.23 26.14 -4.17
N LEU A 313 6.96 26.06 -4.57
CA LEU A 313 6.11 24.90 -4.28
C LEU A 313 6.62 23.64 -5.00
N ALA A 314 7.18 23.76 -6.20
CA ALA A 314 7.77 22.65 -6.92
C ALA A 314 9.07 22.14 -6.28
N GLU A 315 9.89 23.01 -5.71
CA GLU A 315 11.06 22.60 -4.93
C GLU A 315 10.66 21.91 -3.61
N GLN A 316 9.61 22.37 -2.95
CA GLN A 316 9.03 21.67 -1.79
C GLN A 316 8.52 20.28 -2.19
N LEU A 317 7.76 20.18 -3.28
CA LEU A 317 7.27 18.90 -3.79
C LEU A 317 8.43 17.95 -4.13
N LEU A 318 9.53 18.46 -4.68
CA LEU A 318 10.75 17.69 -4.94
C LEU A 318 11.32 17.11 -3.64
N GLN A 319 11.46 17.92 -2.59
CA GLN A 319 12.01 17.50 -1.30
C GLN A 319 11.13 16.43 -0.65
N GLU A 320 9.81 16.62 -0.64
CA GLU A 320 8.88 15.63 -0.09
C GLU A 320 8.89 14.32 -0.89
N ALA A 321 8.99 14.40 -2.23
CA ALA A 321 9.12 13.22 -3.08
C ALA A 321 10.44 12.47 -2.85
N GLU A 322 11.54 13.19 -2.56
CA GLU A 322 12.82 12.58 -2.19
C GLU A 322 12.70 11.82 -0.86
N HIS A 323 12.09 12.42 0.17
CA HIS A 323 11.86 11.76 1.47
C HIS A 323 11.02 10.49 1.32
N VAL A 324 9.93 10.54 0.53
CA VAL A 324 9.12 9.34 0.26
C VAL A 324 9.93 8.27 -0.48
N THR A 325 10.73 8.66 -1.48
CA THR A 325 11.54 7.72 -2.25
C THR A 325 12.58 7.03 -1.36
N LEU A 326 13.28 7.77 -0.51
CA LEU A 326 14.27 7.25 0.44
C LEU A 326 13.60 6.33 1.49
N GLY A 327 12.46 6.73 2.02
CA GLY A 327 11.70 5.90 2.95
C GLY A 327 11.25 4.57 2.33
N LEU A 328 10.84 4.58 1.06
CA LEU A 328 10.50 3.37 0.32
C LEU A 328 11.72 2.49 0.02
N GLU A 329 12.86 3.08 -0.29
CA GLU A 329 14.13 2.37 -0.51
C GLU A 329 14.57 1.63 0.75
N GLN A 330 14.50 2.31 1.91
CA GLN A 330 14.81 1.73 3.21
C GLN A 330 13.84 0.61 3.59
N ALA A 331 12.54 0.82 3.34
CA ALA A 331 11.51 -0.18 3.61
C ALA A 331 11.64 -1.44 2.75
N GLY A 332 12.09 -1.29 1.50
CA GLY A 332 12.25 -2.40 0.56
C GLY A 332 13.48 -3.27 0.83
N ALA A 333 14.46 -2.81 1.62
CA ALA A 333 15.70 -3.49 2.01
C ALA A 333 16.47 -4.21 0.87
N VAL A 334 16.29 -3.78 -0.40
CA VAL A 334 16.84 -4.46 -1.59
C VAL A 334 17.85 -3.55 -2.29
N ALA A 335 19.12 -3.94 -2.29
CA ALA A 335 20.21 -3.23 -2.98
C ALA A 335 19.92 -2.81 -4.45
N PRO A 336 19.14 -3.58 -5.26
CA PRO A 336 18.73 -3.17 -6.59
C PRO A 336 17.94 -1.87 -6.69
N LEU A 337 17.21 -1.45 -5.64
CA LEU A 337 16.42 -0.22 -5.65
C LEU A 337 17.29 1.05 -5.75
N HIS A 338 18.53 0.99 -5.25
CA HIS A 338 19.46 2.12 -5.33
C HIS A 338 19.83 2.50 -6.78
N VAL A 339 20.01 1.51 -7.65
CA VAL A 339 20.33 1.76 -9.09
C VAL A 339 19.15 2.39 -9.81
N LEU A 340 17.93 1.89 -9.54
CA LEU A 340 16.70 2.47 -10.07
C LEU A 340 16.49 3.90 -9.59
N ASN A 341 16.77 4.17 -8.33
CA ASN A 341 16.71 5.51 -7.77
C ASN A 341 17.73 6.44 -8.43
N LEU A 342 18.96 5.98 -8.67
CA LEU A 342 20.01 6.76 -9.33
C LEU A 342 19.62 7.08 -10.78
N ALA A 343 19.11 6.13 -11.56
CA ALA A 343 18.60 6.36 -12.91
C ALA A 343 17.38 7.29 -12.91
N GLY A 344 16.47 7.14 -11.94
CA GLY A 344 15.34 8.05 -11.74
C GLY A 344 15.75 9.48 -11.41
N ARG A 345 16.86 9.66 -10.66
CA ARG A 345 17.42 10.96 -10.33
C ARG A 345 17.95 11.71 -11.57
N GLN A 346 18.46 11.00 -12.56
CA GLN A 346 18.89 11.62 -13.82
C GLN A 346 17.74 12.26 -14.60
N ARG A 347 16.55 11.62 -14.60
CA ARG A 347 15.34 12.22 -15.17
C ARG A 347 14.99 13.55 -14.51
N MET A 348 15.10 13.62 -13.20
CA MET A 348 14.86 14.86 -12.45
C MET A 348 15.93 15.92 -12.76
N LEU A 349 17.20 15.55 -12.74
CA LEU A 349 18.31 16.51 -12.99
C LEU A 349 18.24 17.11 -14.40
N SER A 350 17.87 16.34 -15.43
CA SER A 350 17.68 16.87 -16.78
C SER A 350 16.57 17.93 -16.84
N GLN A 351 15.43 17.69 -16.20
CA GLN A 351 14.33 18.65 -16.16
C GLN A 351 14.66 19.87 -15.29
N ARG A 352 15.40 19.68 -14.19
CA ARG A 352 15.87 20.75 -13.32
C ARG A 352 16.83 21.69 -14.04
N PHE A 353 17.78 21.13 -14.78
CA PHE A 353 18.71 21.92 -15.59
C PHE A 353 17.97 22.77 -16.63
N ALA A 354 17.06 22.19 -17.38
CA ALA A 354 16.26 22.91 -18.36
C ALA A 354 15.38 23.99 -17.71
N LYS A 355 14.75 23.70 -16.57
CA LYS A 355 14.01 24.69 -15.77
C LYS A 355 14.89 25.87 -15.37
N GLN A 356 16.06 25.61 -14.78
CA GLN A 356 16.98 26.63 -14.31
C GLN A 356 17.49 27.51 -15.46
N ALA A 357 17.78 26.94 -16.63
CA ALA A 357 18.16 27.67 -17.82
C ALA A 357 17.04 28.61 -18.30
N LEU A 358 15.79 28.13 -18.34
CA LEU A 358 14.64 28.94 -18.75
C LEU A 358 14.31 30.03 -17.74
N LEU A 359 14.41 29.75 -16.43
CA LEU A 359 14.21 30.78 -15.39
C LEU A 359 15.26 31.89 -15.48
N ALA A 360 16.52 31.55 -15.72
CA ALA A 360 17.58 32.53 -15.93
C ALA A 360 17.32 33.41 -17.15
N ALA A 361 16.72 32.87 -18.21
CA ALA A 361 16.36 33.63 -19.41
C ALA A 361 15.16 34.59 -19.24
N LEU A 362 14.26 34.29 -18.28
CA LEU A 362 13.10 35.16 -17.98
C LEU A 362 13.46 36.39 -17.15
N HIS A 363 14.54 36.36 -16.39
CA HIS A 363 14.91 37.43 -15.46
C HIS A 363 15.44 38.71 -16.11
N PRO A 364 16.06 38.73 -17.32
CA PRO A 364 16.53 39.96 -17.93
C PRO A 364 15.41 41.00 -18.17
N GLU A 365 14.20 40.58 -18.39
CA GLU A 365 13.03 41.47 -18.58
C GLU A 365 12.55 42.14 -17.28
N LEU A 366 12.93 41.59 -16.12
CA LEU A 366 12.65 42.14 -14.80
C LEU A 366 13.81 43.02 -14.27
N SER A 367 14.89 43.16 -15.04
CA SER A 367 16.17 43.76 -14.63
C SER A 367 16.12 45.28 -14.56
N GLY A 368 15.55 45.81 -13.50
CA GLY A 368 15.74 47.20 -13.07
C GLY A 368 16.21 47.32 -11.63
N SER A 369 16.40 46.20 -10.90
CA SER A 369 16.79 46.20 -9.50
C SER A 369 18.04 45.35 -9.24
N VAL A 370 18.78 45.71 -8.18
CA VAL A 370 19.98 44.98 -7.70
C VAL A 370 19.64 43.53 -7.37
N ASP A 371 18.39 43.25 -6.95
CA ASP A 371 17.88 41.91 -6.62
C ASP A 371 17.78 40.97 -7.85
N ALA A 372 17.62 41.52 -9.07
CA ALA A 372 17.52 40.69 -10.29
C ALA A 372 18.90 40.10 -10.69
N ASN A 373 19.99 40.82 -10.49
CA ASN A 373 21.34 40.29 -10.75
C ASN A 373 21.71 39.16 -9.78
N LEU A 374 21.37 39.33 -8.51
CA LEU A 374 21.60 38.28 -7.49
C LEU A 374 20.80 37.02 -7.77
N LEU A 375 19.55 37.13 -8.24
CA LEU A 375 18.72 36.01 -8.66
C LEU A 375 19.31 35.29 -9.88
N THR A 376 19.83 36.04 -10.87
CA THR A 376 20.43 35.46 -12.08
C THR A 376 21.73 34.70 -11.73
N GLU A 377 22.56 35.26 -10.88
CA GLU A 377 23.80 34.60 -10.39
C GLU A 377 23.47 33.33 -9.60
N THR A 378 22.47 33.40 -8.74
CA THR A 378 22.01 32.23 -7.96
C THR A 378 21.49 31.12 -8.86
N GLN A 379 20.72 31.45 -9.91
CA GLN A 379 20.21 30.45 -10.88
C GLN A 379 21.37 29.86 -11.72
N ALA A 380 22.37 30.65 -12.08
CA ALA A 380 23.55 30.17 -12.79
C ALA A 380 24.37 29.21 -11.92
N ALA A 381 24.59 29.55 -10.63
CA ALA A 381 25.26 28.69 -9.68
C ALA A 381 24.52 27.36 -9.45
N ASN A 382 23.21 27.42 -9.25
CA ASN A 382 22.35 26.25 -9.10
C ASN A 382 22.39 25.34 -10.35
N ARG A 383 22.43 25.93 -11.54
CA ARG A 383 22.55 25.18 -12.81
C ARG A 383 23.91 24.47 -12.89
N ALA A 384 25.01 25.10 -12.48
CA ALA A 384 26.31 24.47 -12.44
C ALA A 384 26.38 23.29 -11.46
N VAL A 385 25.76 23.41 -10.29
CA VAL A 385 25.63 22.32 -9.32
C VAL A 385 24.82 21.17 -9.91
N THR A 386 23.72 21.46 -10.59
CA THR A 386 22.88 20.45 -11.26
C THR A 386 23.63 19.73 -12.36
N GLN A 387 24.45 20.47 -13.14
CA GLN A 387 25.30 19.90 -14.18
C GLN A 387 26.31 18.91 -13.60
N VAL A 388 27.06 19.31 -12.61
CA VAL A 388 28.08 18.46 -11.94
C VAL A 388 27.41 17.21 -11.35
N ALA A 389 26.26 17.36 -10.69
CA ALA A 389 25.52 16.23 -10.12
C ALA A 389 25.06 15.23 -11.18
N PHE A 390 24.60 15.72 -12.34
CA PHE A 390 24.20 14.86 -13.46
C PHE A 390 25.39 14.09 -14.03
N GLU A 391 26.51 14.78 -14.31
CA GLU A 391 27.71 14.19 -14.89
C GLU A 391 28.35 13.16 -13.96
N GLN A 392 28.44 13.44 -12.64
CA GLN A 392 28.91 12.48 -11.65
C GLN A 392 28.05 11.22 -11.57
N ALA A 393 26.73 11.38 -11.56
CA ALA A 393 25.83 10.26 -11.52
C ALA A 393 25.87 9.41 -12.82
N LEU A 394 26.10 10.05 -13.98
CA LEU A 394 26.31 9.33 -15.25
C LEU A 394 27.60 8.50 -15.23
N VAL A 395 28.70 9.04 -14.68
CA VAL A 395 29.95 8.28 -14.45
C VAL A 395 29.71 7.09 -13.53
N THR A 396 28.96 7.28 -12.45
CA THR A 396 28.61 6.19 -11.51
C THR A 396 27.82 5.09 -12.20
N LEU A 397 26.80 5.44 -13.01
CA LEU A 397 25.99 4.49 -13.77
C LEU A 397 26.82 3.68 -14.77
N ASN A 398 27.78 4.32 -15.45
CA ASN A 398 28.73 3.65 -16.36
C ASN A 398 29.66 2.65 -15.66
N GLY A 399 30.01 2.92 -14.38
CA GLY A 399 30.89 2.06 -13.57
C GLY A 399 30.19 0.87 -12.89
N LEU A 400 28.87 0.74 -13.00
CA LEU A 400 28.15 -0.34 -12.35
C LEU A 400 28.41 -1.70 -13.03
N PRO A 401 28.58 -2.78 -12.24
CA PRO A 401 28.79 -4.14 -12.77
C PRO A 401 27.59 -4.72 -13.52
N LEU A 402 26.42 -4.05 -13.46
CA LEU A 402 25.18 -4.42 -14.12
C LEU A 402 25.06 -3.93 -15.57
N THR A 403 26.10 -3.27 -16.10
CA THR A 403 26.05 -2.60 -17.40
C THR A 403 26.18 -3.62 -18.55
N THR A 404 25.04 -4.02 -19.11
CA THR A 404 24.97 -4.81 -20.34
C THR A 404 25.32 -3.97 -21.56
N PRO A 405 25.62 -4.57 -22.74
CA PRO A 405 25.85 -3.82 -23.99
C PRO A 405 24.68 -2.87 -24.33
N ALA A 406 23.43 -3.31 -24.13
CA ALA A 406 22.25 -2.47 -24.35
C ALA A 406 22.20 -1.27 -23.39
N ILE A 407 22.52 -1.46 -22.12
CA ILE A 407 22.60 -0.37 -21.14
C ILE A 407 23.70 0.62 -21.54
N ARG A 408 24.83 0.14 -22.01
CA ARG A 408 25.94 1.00 -22.46
C ARG A 408 25.54 1.88 -23.64
N THR A 409 24.86 1.32 -24.65
CA THR A 409 24.35 2.12 -25.77
C THR A 409 23.43 3.23 -25.31
N VAL A 410 22.50 2.94 -24.41
CA VAL A 410 21.56 3.95 -23.87
C VAL A 410 22.28 5.01 -23.01
N LEU A 411 23.34 4.62 -22.29
CA LEU A 411 24.16 5.58 -21.54
C LEU A 411 24.98 6.50 -22.46
N ASP A 412 25.46 6.00 -23.60
CA ASP A 412 26.15 6.80 -24.63
C ASP A 412 25.17 7.78 -25.28
N GLU A 413 23.94 7.38 -25.58
CA GLU A 413 22.86 8.24 -26.07
C GLU A 413 22.51 9.32 -25.02
N ALA A 414 22.44 8.96 -23.73
CA ALA A 414 22.22 9.90 -22.65
C ALA A 414 23.32 10.95 -22.56
N ALA A 415 24.60 10.54 -22.69
CA ALA A 415 25.74 11.46 -22.66
C ALA A 415 25.71 12.46 -23.83
N GLN A 416 25.39 11.98 -25.05
CA GLN A 416 25.26 12.85 -26.23
C GLN A 416 24.07 13.81 -26.11
N GLY A 417 22.90 13.31 -25.66
CA GLY A 417 21.73 14.14 -25.43
C GLY A 417 21.97 15.21 -24.34
N TRP A 418 22.74 14.88 -23.31
CA TRP A 418 23.13 15.83 -22.28
C TRP A 418 24.03 16.94 -22.82
N GLN A 419 25.06 16.60 -23.58
CA GLN A 419 25.92 17.60 -24.21
C GLN A 419 25.15 18.55 -25.13
N ALA A 420 24.23 18.01 -25.93
CA ALA A 420 23.36 18.82 -26.78
C ALA A 420 22.46 19.75 -25.96
N MET A 421 21.96 19.29 -24.81
CA MET A 421 21.13 20.11 -23.91
C MET A 421 21.95 21.22 -23.24
N VAL A 422 23.17 20.95 -22.78
CA VAL A 422 24.07 21.95 -22.20
C VAL A 422 24.44 23.01 -23.24
N ALA A 423 24.78 22.62 -24.46
CA ALA A 423 25.01 23.52 -25.56
C ALA A 423 23.80 24.38 -25.91
N GLY A 424 22.59 23.77 -25.98
CA GLY A 424 21.35 24.49 -26.23
C GLY A 424 20.96 25.50 -25.15
N ALA A 425 21.43 25.30 -23.90
CA ALA A 425 21.17 26.22 -22.80
C ALA A 425 21.99 27.51 -22.87
N THR A 426 23.01 27.60 -23.71
CA THR A 426 23.81 28.84 -23.95
C THR A 426 23.16 29.79 -24.95
N ASP A 427 22.29 29.28 -25.84
CA ASP A 427 21.70 30.01 -26.96
C ASP A 427 20.21 30.35 -26.78
N LEU A 428 19.78 30.55 -25.54
CA LEU A 428 18.35 30.80 -25.23
C LEU A 428 17.80 32.14 -25.75
N THR A 429 18.68 33.07 -26.11
CA THR A 429 18.33 34.33 -26.77
C THR A 429 17.97 34.16 -28.24
N GLU A 430 18.37 33.06 -28.87
CA GLU A 430 18.00 32.73 -30.26
C GLU A 430 16.51 32.37 -30.34
N PRO A 431 15.81 32.70 -31.42
CA PRO A 431 14.36 32.48 -31.59
C PRO A 431 13.91 31.03 -31.39
N ASN A 432 14.81 30.06 -31.62
CA ASN A 432 14.55 28.62 -31.44
C ASN A 432 15.25 27.99 -30.24
N GLY A 433 16.00 28.77 -29.43
CA GLY A 433 16.78 28.25 -28.32
C GLY A 433 15.92 27.54 -27.27
N CYS A 434 14.84 28.17 -26.82
CA CYS A 434 13.89 27.58 -25.89
C CYS A 434 13.25 26.26 -26.43
N THR A 435 12.96 26.22 -27.74
CA THR A 435 12.37 25.02 -28.37
C THR A 435 13.38 23.88 -28.46
N LYS A 436 14.64 24.18 -28.80
CA LYS A 436 15.73 23.19 -28.80
C LYS A 436 15.97 22.62 -27.40
N LEU A 437 16.04 23.45 -26.37
CA LEU A 437 16.21 23.04 -24.99
C LEU A 437 15.03 22.18 -24.52
N ALA A 438 13.81 22.60 -24.83
CA ALA A 438 12.61 21.83 -24.51
C ALA A 438 12.65 20.43 -25.14
N HIS A 439 12.98 20.35 -26.44
CA HIS A 439 13.08 19.08 -27.17
C HIS A 439 14.18 18.16 -26.59
N SER A 440 15.39 18.68 -26.38
CA SER A 440 16.50 17.90 -25.81
C SER A 440 16.18 17.37 -24.40
N SER A 441 15.49 18.17 -23.59
CA SER A 441 15.09 17.74 -22.25
C SER A 441 14.01 16.66 -22.26
N GLU A 442 13.08 16.65 -23.21
CA GLU A 442 12.09 15.58 -23.38
C GLU A 442 12.74 14.30 -23.95
N SER A 443 13.60 14.42 -24.94
CA SER A 443 14.36 13.29 -25.49
C SER A 443 15.18 12.57 -24.42
N LEU A 444 15.84 13.30 -23.52
CA LEU A 444 16.56 12.72 -22.38
C LEU A 444 15.64 12.00 -21.41
N LEU A 445 14.38 12.42 -21.23
CA LEU A 445 13.43 11.66 -20.42
C LEU A 445 13.17 10.27 -21.00
N ASP A 446 12.94 10.19 -22.31
CA ASP A 446 12.68 8.92 -23.00
C ASP A 446 13.90 7.97 -22.88
N VAL A 447 15.11 8.52 -23.05
CA VAL A 447 16.37 7.75 -22.88
C VAL A 447 16.51 7.20 -21.46
N PHE A 448 16.25 8.00 -20.42
CA PHE A 448 16.34 7.53 -19.04
C PHE A 448 15.17 6.65 -18.62
N GLU A 449 14.02 6.74 -19.26
CA GLU A 449 12.92 5.79 -19.07
C GLU A 449 13.30 4.41 -19.64
N ALA A 450 13.88 4.38 -20.83
CA ALA A 450 14.45 3.16 -21.42
C ALA A 450 15.57 2.58 -20.56
N LEU A 451 16.47 3.41 -20.03
CA LEU A 451 17.56 3.00 -19.14
C LEU A 451 17.03 2.33 -17.88
N SER A 452 16.02 2.94 -17.22
CA SER A 452 15.38 2.37 -16.04
C SER A 452 14.80 0.99 -16.32
N THR A 453 14.12 0.81 -17.47
CA THR A 453 13.57 -0.47 -17.91
C THR A 453 14.67 -1.51 -18.16
N HIS A 454 15.80 -1.13 -18.75
CA HIS A 454 16.92 -2.02 -18.94
C HIS A 454 17.58 -2.45 -17.62
N TYR A 455 17.74 -1.53 -16.66
CA TYR A 455 18.24 -1.87 -15.33
C TYR A 455 17.28 -2.77 -14.57
N GLU A 456 15.98 -2.54 -14.61
CA GLU A 456 14.98 -3.43 -14.02
C GLU A 456 15.12 -4.85 -14.56
N ARG A 457 15.25 -5.01 -15.89
CA ARG A 457 15.47 -6.33 -16.52
C ARG A 457 16.78 -6.97 -16.10
N SER A 458 17.88 -6.20 -16.07
CA SER A 458 19.20 -6.75 -15.69
C SER A 458 19.24 -7.18 -14.23
N MET A 459 18.61 -6.43 -13.32
CA MET A 459 18.51 -6.78 -11.90
C MET A 459 17.67 -8.04 -11.69
N GLN A 460 16.60 -8.20 -12.43
CA GLN A 460 15.77 -9.40 -12.39
C GLN A 460 16.54 -10.65 -12.85
N MET A 461 17.51 -10.51 -13.78
CA MET A 461 18.38 -11.60 -14.20
C MET A 461 19.38 -12.04 -13.13
N LEU A 462 19.76 -11.14 -12.21
CA LEU A 462 20.77 -11.42 -11.17
C LEU A 462 20.18 -11.96 -9.87
N MET A 463 18.90 -11.69 -9.61
CA MET A 463 18.19 -12.21 -8.43
C MET A 463 17.62 -13.62 -8.65
N GLY A 464 17.82 -14.25 -9.78
CA GLY A 464 17.52 -15.64 -10.14
C GLY A 464 18.73 -16.42 -10.38
#